data_e574bcf8dd23960ad4a663cfcf155ea8
#
_entry.id   e574bcf8dd23960ad4a663cfcf155ea8
#
_cell.length_a   1.000
_cell.length_b   1.000
_cell.length_c   1.000
_cell.angle_alpha   90.00
_cell.angle_beta   90.00
_cell.angle_gamma   90.00
#
_symmetry.space_group_name_H-M   'P 1'
#
loop_
_entity.id
_entity.type
_entity.pdbx_description
1 polymer ?
#
loop_
_entity_poly.entity_id
_entity_poly.type
_entity_poly.pdbx_seq_one_letter_code
_entity_poly.pdbx_strand_id
1 'polypeptide(L)'
;MTSRESARSLRLSSLLVVLAVIAGCTAAVPPPPRVLAPPAPRISLEDVLDAVGKAAVLRTLPADLTPSLATTAEDIGFDHEQCEAGPRADRIEPCVFGDRASATDVVLYGDSHAGMWVPAMSVIAERRDWRLQVFGKPACPTVNITFWNQQEQRPFAECDRFRAFVAARIAAIRPELLIVTNESFSQKSGRGRLITPSDWQTGLTHTLRTLKEFAQQVVVLGDTPVLDQSAPECLAAHRDTITACSTTRTEATARTWNAADAAAAKATGAAYVSVLPWLCTALCTPVIGNVTVYRNRFHLTGTYARMLNGVLEEALLEHFPPDAVP
;
A
#
# COMPACT_ATOMS: atom_id res chain seq x y z
N MET A 1 -80.83 -35.95 -28.03
CA MET A 1 -80.99 -36.87 -26.93
C MET A 1 -80.05 -36.29 -25.80
N THR A 2 -80.57 -35.48 -25.04
CA THR A 2 -81.03 -35.50 -23.64
C THR A 2 -80.18 -36.36 -22.72
N SER A 3 -79.46 -35.74 -21.79
CA SER A 3 -79.61 -36.01 -20.37
C SER A 3 -78.98 -34.90 -19.53
N ARG A 4 -79.79 -34.35 -18.66
CA ARG A 4 -79.48 -33.43 -17.55
C ARG A 4 -78.92 -34.31 -16.41
N GLU A 5 -77.94 -33.77 -15.69
CA GLU A 5 -77.82 -34.17 -14.28
C GLU A 5 -77.32 -33.04 -13.38
N SER A 6 -77.90 -33.02 -12.24
CA SER A 6 -78.10 -32.03 -11.23
C SER A 6 -76.82 -31.51 -10.53
N ALA A 7 -76.87 -30.21 -10.21
CA ALA A 7 -76.03 -29.57 -9.27
C ALA A 7 -76.27 -30.00 -7.79
N ARG A 8 -75.24 -30.33 -7.06
CA ARG A 8 -75.25 -30.36 -5.57
C ARG A 8 -74.25 -29.33 -5.06
N SER A 9 -74.80 -28.30 -4.49
CA SER A 9 -74.05 -27.25 -3.77
C SER A 9 -73.52 -27.81 -2.43
N LEU A 10 -72.22 -27.86 -2.29
CA LEU A 10 -71.59 -28.02 -0.97
C LEU A 10 -71.23 -26.63 -0.43
N ARG A 11 -71.83 -26.24 0.67
CA ARG A 11 -71.42 -25.06 1.46
C ARG A 11 -70.19 -25.41 2.26
N LEU A 12 -69.02 -24.85 1.91
CA LEU A 12 -67.83 -24.88 2.75
C LEU A 12 -67.89 -23.66 3.66
N SER A 13 -67.96 -23.95 4.96
CA SER A 13 -67.81 -22.98 6.05
C SER A 13 -66.33 -22.62 6.13
N SER A 14 -66.01 -21.35 5.85
CA SER A 14 -64.66 -20.84 6.01
C SER A 14 -64.36 -20.52 7.49
N LEU A 15 -63.52 -21.30 8.10
CA LEU A 15 -62.93 -20.97 9.40
C LEU A 15 -61.76 -19.99 9.14
N LEU A 16 -61.92 -18.75 9.55
CA LEU A 16 -60.85 -17.76 9.60
C LEU A 16 -59.97 -18.04 10.82
N VAL A 17 -58.79 -18.59 10.58
CA VAL A 17 -57.73 -18.68 11.59
C VAL A 17 -56.94 -17.36 11.55
N VAL A 18 -57.13 -16.54 12.56
CA VAL A 18 -56.35 -15.31 12.78
C VAL A 18 -55.00 -15.73 13.38
N LEU A 19 -53.94 -15.78 12.60
CA LEU A 19 -52.56 -15.91 13.10
C LEU A 19 -52.09 -14.54 13.61
N ALA A 20 -52.02 -14.40 14.93
CA ALA A 20 -51.38 -13.27 15.58
C ALA A 20 -49.85 -13.41 15.41
N VAL A 21 -49.24 -12.64 14.52
CA VAL A 21 -47.78 -12.51 14.41
C VAL A 21 -47.30 -11.63 15.57
N ILE A 22 -46.72 -12.26 16.60
CA ILE A 22 -45.99 -11.55 17.65
C ILE A 22 -44.65 -11.12 17.06
N ALA A 23 -44.52 -9.87 16.63
CA ALA A 23 -43.25 -9.26 16.29
C ALA A 23 -42.40 -9.10 17.56
N GLY A 24 -41.55 -10.08 17.84
CA GLY A 24 -40.55 -10.00 18.88
C GLY A 24 -39.45 -8.99 18.44
N CYS A 25 -39.44 -7.81 19.06
CA CYS A 25 -38.28 -6.90 18.97
C CYS A 25 -37.10 -7.58 19.69
N THR A 26 -36.25 -8.28 18.95
CA THR A 26 -34.92 -8.65 19.43
C THR A 26 -34.07 -7.40 19.39
N ALA A 27 -33.85 -6.80 20.57
CA ALA A 27 -32.85 -5.75 20.73
C ALA A 27 -31.48 -6.33 20.30
N ALA A 28 -30.88 -5.76 19.27
CA ALA A 28 -29.53 -6.12 18.85
C ALA A 28 -28.59 -5.87 20.05
N VAL A 29 -27.94 -6.92 20.53
CA VAL A 29 -26.88 -6.80 21.54
C VAL A 29 -25.76 -5.98 20.90
N PRO A 30 -25.34 -4.83 21.50
CA PRO A 30 -24.23 -4.07 20.95
C PRO A 30 -22.99 -4.97 20.87
N PRO A 31 -22.18 -4.86 19.80
CA PRO A 31 -20.95 -5.63 19.71
C PRO A 31 -20.06 -5.32 20.92
N PRO A 32 -19.32 -6.31 21.43
CA PRO A 32 -18.42 -6.09 22.55
C PRO A 32 -17.42 -4.98 22.20
N PRO A 33 -17.00 -4.14 23.17
CA PRO A 33 -16.02 -3.11 22.94
C PRO A 33 -14.77 -3.74 22.32
N ARG A 34 -14.33 -3.19 21.17
CA ARG A 34 -13.14 -3.63 20.48
C ARG A 34 -11.96 -3.36 21.42
N VAL A 35 -11.42 -4.41 22.03
CA VAL A 35 -10.14 -4.32 22.75
C VAL A 35 -9.10 -4.00 21.69
N LEU A 36 -8.72 -2.73 21.59
CA LEU A 36 -7.64 -2.30 20.72
C LEU A 36 -6.37 -3.03 21.17
N ALA A 37 -5.74 -3.74 20.25
CA ALA A 37 -4.40 -4.27 20.50
C ALA A 37 -3.50 -3.08 20.90
N PRO A 38 -2.55 -3.27 21.84
CA PRO A 38 -1.64 -2.20 22.21
C PRO A 38 -1.00 -1.64 20.95
N PRO A 39 -0.84 -0.30 20.86
CA PRO A 39 -0.24 0.33 19.69
C PRO A 39 1.13 -0.30 19.42
N ALA A 40 1.44 -0.56 18.15
CA ALA A 40 2.74 -1.09 17.77
C ALA A 40 3.85 -0.16 18.32
N PRO A 41 4.94 -0.71 18.89
CA PRO A 41 6.00 0.10 19.48
C PRO A 41 6.56 1.06 18.43
N ARG A 42 6.79 2.31 18.84
CA ARG A 42 7.51 3.30 18.03
C ARG A 42 9.00 3.07 18.21
N ILE A 43 9.68 2.86 17.10
CA ILE A 43 11.14 2.82 17.06
C ILE A 43 11.60 4.21 16.62
N SER A 44 12.59 4.79 17.31
CA SER A 44 13.13 6.09 16.97
C SER A 44 13.97 6.04 15.70
N LEU A 45 14.18 7.20 15.05
CA LEU A 45 15.09 7.28 13.91
C LEU A 45 16.51 6.81 14.28
N GLU A 46 17.00 7.18 15.48
CA GLU A 46 18.31 6.77 15.97
C GLU A 46 18.43 5.25 16.08
N ASP A 47 17.42 4.57 16.65
CA ASP A 47 17.40 3.12 16.78
C ASP A 47 17.36 2.41 15.42
N VAL A 48 16.60 2.96 14.45
CA VAL A 48 16.57 2.41 13.09
C VAL A 48 17.93 2.56 12.41
N LEU A 49 18.55 3.74 12.49
CA LEU A 49 19.87 3.98 11.89
C LEU A 49 20.98 3.10 12.53
N ASP A 50 20.92 2.92 13.84
CA ASP A 50 21.83 2.02 14.58
C ASP A 50 21.64 0.57 14.13
N ALA A 51 20.39 0.08 14.05
CA ALA A 51 20.08 -1.26 13.58
C ALA A 51 20.55 -1.49 12.13
N VAL A 52 20.32 -0.53 11.23
CA VAL A 52 20.82 -0.57 9.84
C VAL A 52 22.35 -0.60 9.80
N GLY A 53 23.01 0.19 10.66
CA GLY A 53 24.46 0.19 10.79
C GLY A 53 25.03 -1.18 11.23
N LYS A 54 24.43 -1.79 12.24
CA LYS A 54 24.80 -3.12 12.75
C LYS A 54 24.53 -4.23 11.73
N ALA A 55 23.49 -4.10 10.92
CA ALA A 55 23.14 -5.07 9.89
C ALA A 55 24.24 -5.24 8.82
N ALA A 56 24.99 -4.19 8.52
CA ALA A 56 26.05 -4.22 7.52
C ALA A 56 27.20 -5.20 7.83
N VAL A 57 27.35 -5.56 9.10
CA VAL A 57 28.39 -6.49 9.58
C VAL A 57 27.82 -7.82 10.12
N LEU A 58 26.50 -8.01 10.05
CA LEU A 58 25.84 -9.24 10.48
C LEU A 58 26.18 -10.38 9.51
N ARG A 59 26.78 -11.46 10.03
CA ARG A 59 27.28 -12.58 9.20
C ARG A 59 26.33 -13.76 9.16
N THR A 60 25.75 -14.12 10.31
CA THR A 60 24.92 -15.32 10.46
C THR A 60 23.45 -14.95 10.57
N LEU A 61 22.61 -15.82 10.05
CA LEU A 61 21.16 -15.65 10.13
C LEU A 61 20.73 -15.75 11.60
N PRO A 62 19.98 -14.74 12.14
CA PRO A 62 19.43 -14.80 13.49
C PRO A 62 18.53 -16.03 13.68
N ALA A 63 18.66 -16.69 14.85
CA ALA A 63 17.85 -17.87 15.17
C ALA A 63 16.35 -17.52 15.39
N ASP A 64 16.08 -16.29 15.80
CA ASP A 64 14.76 -15.70 16.07
C ASP A 64 14.27 -14.81 14.92
N LEU A 65 14.72 -15.08 13.68
CA LEU A 65 14.37 -14.30 12.50
C LEU A 65 12.85 -14.21 12.30
N THR A 66 12.36 -13.00 12.09
CA THR A 66 10.94 -12.70 11.90
C THR A 66 10.72 -11.78 10.66
N PRO A 67 9.82 -12.12 9.73
CA PRO A 67 9.21 -13.44 9.58
C PRO A 67 10.26 -14.52 9.28
N SER A 68 9.91 -15.78 9.54
CA SER A 68 10.79 -16.90 9.17
C SER A 68 10.96 -16.98 7.66
N LEU A 69 12.06 -17.52 7.15
CA LEU A 69 12.29 -17.65 5.70
C LEU A 69 11.15 -18.40 4.98
N ALA A 70 10.48 -19.32 5.67
CA ALA A 70 9.38 -20.10 5.11
C ALA A 70 8.12 -19.26 4.86
N THR A 71 7.93 -18.16 5.59
CA THR A 71 6.73 -17.30 5.52
C THR A 71 7.03 -15.89 4.99
N THR A 72 8.29 -15.57 4.73
CA THR A 72 8.72 -14.22 4.33
C THR A 72 8.08 -13.76 3.03
N ALA A 73 7.94 -14.63 2.03
CA ALA A 73 7.40 -14.26 0.72
C ALA A 73 5.92 -13.84 0.80
N GLU A 74 5.19 -14.34 1.79
CA GLU A 74 3.76 -14.11 2.03
C GLU A 74 3.50 -12.99 3.06
N ASP A 75 4.56 -12.42 3.65
CA ASP A 75 4.44 -11.36 4.65
C ASP A 75 4.17 -10.00 4.01
N ILE A 76 2.93 -9.81 3.58
CA ILE A 76 2.43 -8.57 2.96
C ILE A 76 1.88 -7.61 4.03
N GLY A 77 1.25 -8.15 5.07
CA GLY A 77 0.77 -7.40 6.24
C GLY A 77 -0.57 -6.68 6.09
N PHE A 78 -1.27 -6.84 4.96
CA PHE A 78 -2.64 -6.37 4.71
C PHE A 78 -3.33 -7.25 3.66
N ASP A 79 -4.65 -7.11 3.53
CA ASP A 79 -5.42 -7.83 2.51
C ASP A 79 -5.27 -7.12 1.14
N HIS A 80 -4.21 -7.49 0.42
CA HIS A 80 -3.89 -6.88 -0.87
C HIS A 80 -4.88 -7.26 -1.98
N GLU A 81 -5.52 -8.43 -1.90
CA GLU A 81 -6.52 -8.87 -2.89
C GLU A 81 -7.76 -7.98 -2.89
N GLN A 82 -8.14 -7.46 -1.71
CA GLN A 82 -9.26 -6.53 -1.57
C GLN A 82 -8.82 -5.06 -1.76
N CYS A 83 -7.61 -4.71 -1.35
CA CYS A 83 -7.16 -3.32 -1.26
C CYS A 83 -6.35 -2.83 -2.46
N GLU A 84 -6.00 -3.69 -3.42
CA GLU A 84 -5.33 -3.32 -4.66
C GLU A 84 -6.17 -3.69 -5.88
N ALA A 85 -6.17 -2.80 -6.88
CA ALA A 85 -6.89 -3.07 -8.13
C ALA A 85 -6.23 -4.22 -8.89
N GLY A 86 -7.01 -5.25 -9.21
CA GLY A 86 -6.53 -6.40 -9.96
C GLY A 86 -5.98 -6.02 -11.36
N PRO A 87 -5.28 -6.94 -12.04
CA PRO A 87 -4.55 -6.62 -13.29
C PRO A 87 -5.41 -5.96 -14.36
N ARG A 88 -6.65 -6.38 -14.53
CA ARG A 88 -7.60 -5.85 -15.52
C ARG A 88 -8.57 -4.79 -15.00
N ALA A 89 -8.57 -4.54 -13.68
CA ALA A 89 -9.42 -3.52 -13.09
C ALA A 89 -8.88 -2.11 -13.40
N ASP A 90 -9.76 -1.18 -13.67
CA ASP A 90 -9.43 0.23 -13.90
C ASP A 90 -10.01 1.14 -12.82
N ARG A 91 -10.54 0.55 -11.75
CA ARG A 91 -11.10 1.22 -10.56
C ARG A 91 -11.11 0.27 -9.37
N ILE A 92 -11.23 0.83 -8.18
CA ILE A 92 -11.36 0.10 -6.93
C ILE A 92 -12.14 0.97 -5.91
N GLU A 93 -12.90 0.32 -5.03
CA GLU A 93 -13.29 0.97 -3.78
C GLU A 93 -12.10 0.92 -2.83
N PRO A 94 -11.63 2.06 -2.31
CA PRO A 94 -10.42 2.08 -1.50
C PRO A 94 -10.64 1.37 -0.16
N CYS A 95 -9.64 0.60 0.27
CA CYS A 95 -9.57 0.21 1.68
C CYS A 95 -9.35 1.45 2.54
N VAL A 96 -10.07 1.51 3.66
CA VAL A 96 -10.00 2.60 4.62
C VAL A 96 -9.45 2.08 5.94
N PHE A 97 -8.34 2.64 6.38
CA PHE A 97 -7.68 2.35 7.65
C PHE A 97 -7.79 3.54 8.61
N GLY A 98 -7.63 3.29 9.91
CA GLY A 98 -7.77 4.30 10.95
C GLY A 98 -9.24 4.66 11.23
N ASP A 99 -9.52 5.91 11.56
CA ASP A 99 -10.87 6.38 11.90
C ASP A 99 -11.67 6.77 10.65
N ARG A 100 -12.69 5.97 10.32
CA ARG A 100 -13.59 6.24 9.18
C ARG A 100 -14.41 7.53 9.33
N ALA A 101 -14.60 8.01 10.55
CA ALA A 101 -15.35 9.23 10.85
C ALA A 101 -14.45 10.48 10.93
N SER A 102 -13.13 10.31 10.79
CA SER A 102 -12.16 11.40 10.84
C SER A 102 -12.46 12.49 9.80
N ALA A 103 -12.22 13.74 10.21
CA ALA A 103 -12.22 14.89 9.31
C ALA A 103 -10.90 15.01 8.53
N THR A 104 -9.83 14.31 8.97
CA THR A 104 -8.52 14.33 8.31
C THR A 104 -8.42 13.21 7.30
N ASP A 105 -8.51 13.54 6.01
CA ASP A 105 -8.34 12.60 4.91
C ASP A 105 -6.88 12.48 4.50
N VAL A 106 -6.38 11.26 4.55
CA VAL A 106 -5.05 10.90 4.04
C VAL A 106 -5.21 9.89 2.90
N VAL A 107 -4.53 10.14 1.80
CA VAL A 107 -4.54 9.22 0.64
C VAL A 107 -3.13 8.66 0.42
N LEU A 108 -3.01 7.34 0.34
CA LEU A 108 -1.83 6.63 -0.15
C LEU A 108 -2.11 6.13 -1.57
N TYR A 109 -1.31 6.58 -2.52
CA TYR A 109 -1.52 6.29 -3.94
C TYR A 109 -0.25 5.81 -4.63
N GLY A 110 -0.34 4.69 -5.34
CA GLY A 110 0.78 4.15 -6.11
C GLY A 110 0.52 2.76 -6.67
N ASP A 111 1.61 2.07 -6.97
CA ASP A 111 1.60 0.66 -7.39
C ASP A 111 1.79 -0.28 -6.18
N SER A 112 2.38 -1.48 -6.37
CA SER A 112 2.67 -2.40 -5.27
C SER A 112 3.62 -1.83 -4.22
N HIS A 113 4.41 -0.79 -4.56
CA HIS A 113 5.26 -0.10 -3.60
C HIS A 113 4.45 0.84 -2.68
N ALA A 114 3.28 1.33 -3.09
CA ALA A 114 2.33 1.91 -2.13
C ALA A 114 1.75 0.83 -1.20
N GLY A 115 1.39 -0.33 -1.77
CA GLY A 115 0.90 -1.47 -0.98
C GLY A 115 1.84 -1.87 0.15
N MET A 116 3.14 -1.96 -0.08
CA MET A 116 4.10 -2.38 0.97
C MET A 116 4.19 -1.41 2.16
N TRP A 117 3.75 -0.15 2.01
CA TRP A 117 3.70 0.83 3.11
C TRP A 117 2.38 0.82 3.89
N VAL A 118 1.35 0.11 3.41
CA VAL A 118 0.05 0.01 4.12
C VAL A 118 0.21 -0.48 5.56
N PRO A 119 1.07 -1.47 5.89
CA PRO A 119 1.25 -1.92 7.27
C PRO A 119 1.78 -0.85 8.23
N ALA A 120 2.64 0.07 7.75
CA ALA A 120 3.10 1.21 8.54
C ALA A 120 2.04 2.30 8.63
N MET A 121 1.45 2.65 7.48
CA MET A 121 0.47 3.72 7.36
C MET A 121 -0.82 3.43 8.13
N SER A 122 -1.25 2.16 8.20
CA SER A 122 -2.42 1.79 9.00
C SER A 122 -2.22 2.05 10.50
N VAL A 123 -1.02 1.75 11.03
CA VAL A 123 -0.67 2.03 12.43
C VAL A 123 -0.63 3.54 12.70
N ILE A 124 -0.08 4.31 11.76
CA ILE A 124 -0.04 5.78 11.86
C ILE A 124 -1.46 6.35 11.84
N ALA A 125 -2.28 5.88 10.89
CA ALA A 125 -3.66 6.34 10.75
C ALA A 125 -4.50 6.05 12.00
N GLU A 126 -4.36 4.86 12.61
CA GLU A 126 -5.01 4.54 13.89
C GLU A 126 -4.55 5.45 15.03
N ARG A 127 -3.25 5.75 15.11
CA ARG A 127 -2.66 6.58 16.18
C ARG A 127 -3.05 8.05 16.06
N ARG A 128 -3.22 8.53 14.81
CA ARG A 128 -3.49 9.93 14.48
C ARG A 128 -4.98 10.22 14.26
N ASP A 129 -5.81 9.22 14.40
CA ASP A 129 -7.23 9.33 14.07
C ASP A 129 -7.45 9.85 12.62
N TRP A 130 -6.59 9.40 11.68
CA TRP A 130 -6.73 9.73 10.27
C TRP A 130 -7.67 8.78 9.54
N ARG A 131 -8.38 9.28 8.53
CA ARG A 131 -9.07 8.43 7.53
C ARG A 131 -8.13 8.17 6.36
N LEU A 132 -7.36 7.08 6.44
CA LEU A 132 -6.43 6.69 5.39
C LEU A 132 -7.15 5.90 4.30
N GLN A 133 -7.16 6.41 3.08
CA GLN A 133 -7.69 5.74 1.89
C GLN A 133 -6.54 5.29 0.99
N VAL A 134 -6.55 4.01 0.59
CA VAL A 134 -5.48 3.41 -0.23
C VAL A 134 -5.97 3.18 -1.64
N PHE A 135 -5.25 3.73 -2.63
CA PHE A 135 -5.46 3.49 -4.05
C PHE A 135 -4.21 2.83 -4.64
N GLY A 136 -4.16 1.50 -4.59
CA GLY A 136 -3.07 0.67 -5.09
C GLY A 136 -3.46 -0.06 -6.38
N LYS A 137 -2.52 -0.14 -7.33
CA LYS A 137 -2.61 -1.05 -8.48
C LYS A 137 -1.23 -1.60 -8.83
N PRO A 138 -0.94 -2.89 -8.57
CA PRO A 138 0.34 -3.48 -8.89
C PRO A 138 0.79 -3.23 -10.33
N ALA A 139 2.09 -2.96 -10.50
CA ALA A 139 2.73 -2.65 -11.79
C ALA A 139 2.13 -1.42 -12.53
N CYS A 140 1.42 -0.53 -11.84
CA CYS A 140 0.83 0.67 -12.41
C CYS A 140 1.32 1.93 -11.68
N PRO A 141 2.53 2.41 -11.98
CA PRO A 141 3.04 3.63 -11.37
C PRO A 141 2.14 4.84 -11.64
N THR A 142 2.15 5.79 -10.72
CA THR A 142 1.34 7.03 -10.82
C THR A 142 1.79 7.96 -11.95
N VAL A 143 2.93 7.68 -12.54
CA VAL A 143 3.61 8.49 -13.54
C VAL A 143 2.81 8.58 -14.84
N ASN A 144 2.63 9.79 -15.37
CA ASN A 144 1.85 10.03 -16.60
C ASN A 144 2.58 9.56 -17.85
N ILE A 145 2.73 8.25 -17.96
CA ILE A 145 3.27 7.53 -19.11
C ILE A 145 2.39 6.30 -19.32
N THR A 146 2.00 5.99 -20.57
CA THR A 146 1.42 4.69 -20.85
C THR A 146 2.53 3.64 -20.77
N PHE A 147 2.41 2.69 -19.85
CA PHE A 147 3.37 1.61 -19.67
C PHE A 147 3.05 0.41 -20.58
N TRP A 148 4.03 -0.49 -20.72
CA TRP A 148 3.85 -1.76 -21.38
C TRP A 148 3.46 -2.85 -20.38
N ASN A 149 2.36 -3.54 -20.63
CA ASN A 149 1.98 -4.72 -19.83
C ASN A 149 2.82 -5.91 -20.31
N GLN A 150 3.77 -6.35 -19.48
CA GLN A 150 4.69 -7.44 -19.80
C GLN A 150 3.98 -8.80 -19.90
N GLN A 151 2.93 -9.01 -19.12
CA GLN A 151 2.19 -10.27 -19.12
C GLN A 151 1.32 -10.42 -20.37
N GLU A 152 0.66 -9.35 -20.76
CA GLU A 152 -0.27 -9.36 -21.90
C GLU A 152 0.37 -8.84 -23.21
N GLN A 153 1.66 -8.45 -23.18
CA GLN A 153 2.44 -7.98 -24.35
C GLN A 153 1.72 -6.88 -25.16
N ARG A 154 1.18 -5.89 -24.45
CA ARG A 154 0.45 -4.76 -25.04
C ARG A 154 0.58 -3.49 -24.17
N PRO A 155 0.16 -2.30 -24.67
CA PRO A 155 0.00 -1.12 -23.81
C PRO A 155 -0.94 -1.40 -22.62
N PHE A 156 -0.59 -0.88 -21.44
CA PHE A 156 -1.31 -1.09 -20.19
C PHE A 156 -2.44 -0.05 -20.03
N ALA A 157 -3.44 -0.14 -20.90
CA ALA A 157 -4.56 0.83 -20.94
C ALA A 157 -5.39 0.86 -19.64
N GLU A 158 -5.46 -0.26 -18.90
CA GLU A 158 -6.13 -0.33 -17.59
C GLU A 158 -5.42 0.54 -16.57
N CYS A 159 -4.08 0.62 -16.61
CA CYS A 159 -3.32 1.52 -15.77
C CYS A 159 -3.62 3.00 -16.08
N ASP A 160 -3.70 3.36 -17.36
CA ASP A 160 -4.05 4.74 -17.76
C ASP A 160 -5.44 5.13 -17.24
N ARG A 161 -6.43 4.24 -17.38
CA ARG A 161 -7.79 4.48 -16.87
C ARG A 161 -7.85 4.49 -15.35
N PHE A 162 -7.07 3.62 -14.68
CA PHE A 162 -6.96 3.61 -13.22
C PHE A 162 -6.41 4.94 -12.69
N ARG A 163 -5.35 5.47 -13.30
CA ARG A 163 -4.81 6.79 -12.92
C ARG A 163 -5.84 7.91 -13.09
N ALA A 164 -6.59 7.90 -14.19
CA ALA A 164 -7.67 8.88 -14.41
C ALA A 164 -8.78 8.75 -13.35
N PHE A 165 -9.16 7.52 -13.00
CA PHE A 165 -10.12 7.25 -11.93
C PHE A 165 -9.61 7.78 -10.58
N VAL A 166 -8.36 7.47 -10.19
CA VAL A 166 -7.80 7.91 -8.91
C VAL A 166 -7.67 9.43 -8.85
N ALA A 167 -7.25 10.09 -9.93
CA ALA A 167 -7.20 11.55 -9.99
C ALA A 167 -8.57 12.18 -9.74
N ALA A 168 -9.64 11.63 -10.31
CA ALA A 168 -11.01 12.08 -10.06
C ALA A 168 -11.45 11.83 -8.60
N ARG A 169 -11.03 10.70 -8.00
CA ARG A 169 -11.30 10.41 -6.58
C ARG A 169 -10.57 11.38 -5.66
N ILE A 170 -9.29 11.68 -5.91
CA ILE A 170 -8.50 12.65 -5.14
C ILE A 170 -9.12 14.04 -5.26
N ALA A 171 -9.60 14.45 -6.45
CA ALA A 171 -10.29 15.71 -6.66
C ALA A 171 -11.59 15.81 -5.85
N ALA A 172 -12.30 14.70 -5.64
CA ALA A 172 -13.52 14.63 -4.84
C ALA A 172 -13.24 14.58 -3.34
N ILE A 173 -12.20 13.85 -2.90
CA ILE A 173 -11.80 13.71 -1.49
C ILE A 173 -11.18 15.01 -0.99
N ARG A 174 -10.30 15.65 -1.78
CA ARG A 174 -9.48 16.81 -1.42
C ARG A 174 -8.68 16.59 -0.13
N PRO A 175 -7.81 15.53 -0.11
CA PRO A 175 -7.16 15.10 1.12
C PRO A 175 -6.23 16.18 1.69
N GLU A 176 -6.12 16.19 3.00
CA GLU A 176 -5.13 17.01 3.72
C GLU A 176 -3.70 16.55 3.40
N LEU A 177 -3.50 15.23 3.29
CA LEU A 177 -2.21 14.64 2.92
C LEU A 177 -2.38 13.60 1.81
N LEU A 178 -1.66 13.80 0.71
CA LEU A 178 -1.51 12.83 -0.37
C LEU A 178 -0.08 12.29 -0.37
N ILE A 179 0.07 10.99 -0.19
CA ILE A 179 1.35 10.28 -0.27
C ILE A 179 1.39 9.52 -1.59
N VAL A 180 2.40 9.80 -2.41
CA VAL A 180 2.63 9.15 -3.70
C VAL A 180 3.92 8.35 -3.63
N THR A 181 3.88 7.08 -4.02
CA THR A 181 5.08 6.24 -4.10
C THR A 181 4.95 5.22 -5.23
N ASN A 182 6.07 4.84 -5.82
CA ASN A 182 6.10 4.01 -7.01
C ASN A 182 7.32 3.10 -6.99
N GLU A 183 7.21 1.97 -7.67
CA GLU A 183 8.36 1.19 -8.11
C GLU A 183 9.05 1.93 -9.26
N SER A 184 10.22 2.50 -8.97
CA SER A 184 10.95 3.37 -9.91
C SER A 184 12.10 2.63 -10.55
N PHE A 185 11.86 1.88 -11.60
CA PHE A 185 12.92 1.24 -12.37
C PHE A 185 12.63 1.24 -13.88
N SER A 186 13.61 0.79 -14.68
CA SER A 186 13.49 0.80 -16.13
C SER A 186 12.36 -0.10 -16.63
N GLN A 187 11.31 0.50 -17.13
CA GLN A 187 10.16 -0.15 -17.75
C GLN A 187 10.06 0.25 -19.23
N LYS A 188 9.20 -0.45 -19.97
CA LYS A 188 8.88 -0.05 -21.34
C LYS A 188 7.63 0.82 -21.38
N SER A 189 7.67 1.86 -22.21
CA SER A 189 6.48 2.62 -22.57
C SER A 189 5.52 1.78 -23.41
N GLY A 190 4.27 2.19 -23.50
CA GLY A 190 3.26 1.57 -24.37
C GLY A 190 3.62 1.47 -25.85
N ARG A 191 4.70 2.14 -26.27
CA ARG A 191 5.30 2.04 -27.62
C ARG A 191 6.53 1.10 -27.65
N GLY A 192 6.78 0.35 -26.57
CA GLY A 192 7.89 -0.62 -26.48
C GLY A 192 9.29 -0.01 -26.24
N ARG A 193 9.42 1.33 -26.17
CA ARG A 193 10.68 2.02 -25.88
C ARG A 193 10.98 1.98 -24.38
N LEU A 194 12.24 1.77 -24.01
CA LEU A 194 12.65 1.92 -22.61
C LEU A 194 12.40 3.36 -22.13
N ILE A 195 11.78 3.47 -20.96
CA ILE A 195 11.59 4.74 -20.26
C ILE A 195 12.93 5.13 -19.63
N THR A 196 13.30 6.38 -19.75
CA THR A 196 14.49 6.95 -19.12
C THR A 196 14.12 7.64 -17.79
N PRO A 197 15.09 7.89 -16.89
CA PRO A 197 14.85 8.72 -15.70
C PRO A 197 14.28 10.11 -16.02
N SER A 198 14.65 10.69 -17.17
CA SER A 198 14.11 11.98 -17.66
C SER A 198 12.64 11.87 -18.08
N ASP A 199 12.26 10.78 -18.80
CA ASP A 199 10.84 10.52 -19.14
C ASP A 199 10.01 10.36 -17.85
N TRP A 200 10.55 9.60 -16.91
CA TRP A 200 9.92 9.36 -15.60
C TRP A 200 9.71 10.67 -14.84
N GLN A 201 10.77 11.48 -14.66
CA GLN A 201 10.69 12.78 -14.02
C GLN A 201 9.62 13.67 -14.66
N THR A 202 9.60 13.73 -16.02
CA THR A 202 8.61 14.52 -16.76
C THR A 202 7.19 14.03 -16.48
N GLY A 203 6.96 12.72 -16.57
CA GLY A 203 5.65 12.12 -16.33
C GLY A 203 5.20 12.28 -14.88
N LEU A 204 6.08 12.08 -13.90
CA LEU A 204 5.75 12.29 -12.49
C LEU A 204 5.49 13.77 -12.17
N THR A 205 6.28 14.69 -12.74
CA THR A 205 6.04 16.13 -12.60
C THR A 205 4.64 16.50 -13.09
N HIS A 206 4.19 15.93 -14.22
CA HIS A 206 2.83 16.16 -14.72
C HIS A 206 1.78 15.65 -13.71
N THR A 207 1.93 14.41 -13.24
CA THR A 207 1.04 13.82 -12.24
C THR A 207 0.94 14.69 -10.98
N LEU A 208 2.10 15.07 -10.41
CA LEU A 208 2.14 15.86 -9.18
C LEU A 208 1.50 17.24 -9.35
N ARG A 209 1.71 17.92 -10.48
CA ARG A 209 1.04 19.21 -10.76
C ARG A 209 -0.47 19.07 -10.73
N THR A 210 -1.00 18.04 -11.38
CA THR A 210 -2.45 17.78 -11.42
C THR A 210 -2.99 17.47 -10.03
N LEU A 211 -2.31 16.63 -9.26
CA LEU A 211 -2.81 16.18 -7.95
C LEU A 211 -2.71 17.27 -6.88
N LYS A 212 -1.71 18.14 -6.95
CA LYS A 212 -1.56 19.28 -6.03
C LYS A 212 -2.66 20.31 -6.10
N GLU A 213 -3.45 20.34 -7.15
CA GLU A 213 -4.64 21.22 -7.24
C GLU A 213 -5.73 20.81 -6.23
N PHE A 214 -5.68 19.56 -5.77
CA PHE A 214 -6.74 18.97 -4.96
C PHE A 214 -6.29 18.55 -3.55
N ALA A 215 -5.01 18.36 -3.29
CA ALA A 215 -4.48 17.99 -1.97
C ALA A 215 -3.80 19.19 -1.29
N GLN A 216 -3.95 19.31 0.03
CA GLN A 216 -3.30 20.42 0.78
C GLN A 216 -1.79 20.21 0.82
N GLN A 217 -1.35 18.99 1.12
CA GLN A 217 0.06 18.59 1.09
C GLN A 217 0.24 17.35 0.22
N VAL A 218 1.35 17.33 -0.53
CA VAL A 218 1.75 16.18 -1.34
C VAL A 218 3.17 15.79 -0.95
N VAL A 219 3.34 14.53 -0.57
CA VAL A 219 4.62 13.90 -0.25
C VAL A 219 4.90 12.79 -1.26
N VAL A 220 6.07 12.85 -1.89
CA VAL A 220 6.60 11.72 -2.66
C VAL A 220 7.49 10.91 -1.74
N LEU A 221 7.09 9.68 -1.46
CA LEU A 221 7.89 8.72 -0.70
C LEU A 221 8.79 7.98 -1.69
N GLY A 222 10.09 8.13 -1.51
CA GLY A 222 11.09 7.54 -2.40
C GLY A 222 11.05 6.02 -2.38
N ASP A 223 11.53 5.42 -3.47
CA ASP A 223 11.50 3.98 -3.65
C ASP A 223 12.58 3.25 -2.85
N THR A 224 12.31 1.97 -2.58
CA THR A 224 13.20 1.05 -1.88
C THR A 224 14.35 0.56 -2.77
N PRO A 225 15.45 0.10 -2.19
CA PRO A 225 16.52 -0.54 -2.94
C PRO A 225 16.05 -1.82 -3.65
N VAL A 226 16.66 -2.12 -4.79
CA VAL A 226 16.49 -3.39 -5.51
C VAL A 226 17.71 -4.27 -5.26
N LEU A 227 17.53 -5.38 -4.56
CA LEU A 227 18.59 -6.36 -4.32
C LEU A 227 18.93 -7.14 -5.61
N ASP A 228 20.12 -7.69 -5.68
CA ASP A 228 20.54 -8.53 -6.82
C ASP A 228 19.80 -9.86 -6.89
N GLN A 229 19.42 -10.39 -5.71
CA GLN A 229 18.75 -11.67 -5.56
C GLN A 229 17.52 -11.55 -4.68
N SER A 230 16.62 -12.53 -4.78
CA SER A 230 15.50 -12.69 -3.84
C SER A 230 16.04 -12.90 -2.42
N ALA A 231 15.65 -12.04 -1.48
CA ALA A 231 16.16 -12.07 -0.11
C ALA A 231 15.94 -13.44 0.59
N PRO A 232 14.71 -14.02 0.62
CA PRO A 232 14.49 -15.29 1.31
C PRO A 232 15.23 -16.45 0.66
N GLU A 233 15.37 -16.49 -0.67
CA GLU A 233 16.09 -17.54 -1.38
C GLU A 233 17.60 -17.48 -1.09
N CYS A 234 18.18 -16.27 -1.18
CA CYS A 234 19.60 -16.08 -0.88
C CYS A 234 19.90 -16.41 0.59
N LEU A 235 19.11 -15.92 1.53
CA LEU A 235 19.29 -16.19 2.97
C LEU A 235 19.16 -17.68 3.30
N ALA A 236 18.30 -18.41 2.62
CA ALA A 236 18.17 -19.86 2.77
C ALA A 236 19.44 -20.59 2.35
N ALA A 237 20.13 -20.13 1.29
CA ALA A 237 21.36 -20.70 0.76
C ALA A 237 22.61 -20.27 1.54
N HIS A 238 22.60 -19.14 2.25
CA HIS A 238 23.77 -18.48 2.85
C HIS A 238 23.63 -18.20 4.35
N ARG A 239 23.04 -19.13 5.13
CA ARG A 239 22.71 -18.91 6.54
C ARG A 239 23.87 -18.48 7.43
N ASP A 240 25.08 -18.92 7.12
CA ASP A 240 26.32 -18.61 7.87
C ASP A 240 27.11 -17.45 7.27
N THR A 241 26.65 -16.92 6.13
CA THR A 241 27.33 -15.85 5.38
C THR A 241 26.32 -14.92 4.72
N ILE A 242 25.32 -14.44 5.48
CA ILE A 242 24.19 -13.64 4.94
C ILE A 242 24.65 -12.32 4.32
N THR A 243 25.88 -11.85 4.55
CA THR A 243 26.48 -10.72 3.85
C THR A 243 26.60 -10.96 2.33
N ALA A 244 26.64 -12.22 1.88
CA ALA A 244 26.60 -12.56 0.44
C ALA A 244 25.27 -12.17 -0.24
N CYS A 245 24.23 -11.92 0.56
CA CYS A 245 22.90 -11.52 0.08
C CYS A 245 22.70 -10.00 0.09
N SER A 246 23.70 -9.24 0.50
CA SER A 246 23.66 -7.78 0.50
C SER A 246 24.05 -7.23 -0.87
N THR A 247 23.41 -6.15 -1.28
CA THR A 247 23.75 -5.41 -2.50
C THR A 247 24.36 -4.07 -2.09
N THR A 248 25.39 -3.58 -2.79
CA THR A 248 25.91 -2.24 -2.51
C THR A 248 24.83 -1.19 -2.75
N ARG A 249 24.82 -0.15 -1.92
CA ARG A 249 23.84 0.94 -2.08
C ARG A 249 23.87 1.55 -3.47
N THR A 250 25.05 1.71 -4.06
CA THR A 250 25.22 2.27 -5.40
C THR A 250 24.54 1.40 -6.46
N GLU A 251 24.71 0.07 -6.40
CA GLU A 251 24.06 -0.86 -7.33
C GLU A 251 22.55 -0.92 -7.11
N ALA A 252 22.12 -1.04 -5.85
CA ALA A 252 20.72 -1.13 -5.50
C ALA A 252 19.93 0.14 -5.89
N THR A 253 20.49 1.34 -5.66
CA THR A 253 19.81 2.60 -5.92
C THR A 253 19.98 3.12 -7.34
N ALA A 254 20.95 2.63 -8.11
CA ALA A 254 21.05 2.91 -9.55
C ALA A 254 19.87 2.32 -10.33
N ARG A 255 19.17 1.35 -9.78
CA ARG A 255 17.96 0.73 -10.34
C ARG A 255 16.68 1.40 -9.92
N THR A 256 16.75 2.25 -8.87
CA THR A 256 15.62 3.02 -8.36
C THR A 256 15.61 4.40 -8.87
N TRP A 257 15.13 5.13 -9.42
CA TRP A 257 15.26 6.48 -9.94
C TRP A 257 14.86 7.55 -8.92
N ASN A 258 15.21 7.32 -7.68
CA ASN A 258 14.89 8.23 -6.58
C ASN A 258 15.31 9.70 -6.84
N ALA A 259 16.38 9.89 -7.61
CA ALA A 259 16.79 11.24 -7.99
C ALA A 259 15.77 11.92 -8.95
N ALA A 260 15.13 11.14 -9.83
CA ALA A 260 14.09 11.66 -10.72
C ALA A 260 12.80 11.97 -9.92
N ASP A 261 12.45 11.13 -8.93
CA ASP A 261 11.34 11.37 -8.02
C ASP A 261 11.54 12.66 -7.21
N ALA A 262 12.73 12.82 -6.61
CA ALA A 262 13.10 14.02 -5.85
C ALA A 262 13.08 15.29 -6.74
N ALA A 263 13.56 15.17 -7.98
CA ALA A 263 13.54 16.28 -8.92
C ALA A 263 12.12 16.67 -9.35
N ALA A 264 11.23 15.69 -9.56
CA ALA A 264 9.81 15.92 -9.85
C ALA A 264 9.07 16.57 -8.67
N ALA A 265 9.32 16.09 -7.45
CA ALA A 265 8.79 16.67 -6.23
C ALA A 265 9.23 18.13 -6.08
N LYS A 266 10.53 18.41 -6.21
CA LYS A 266 11.09 19.77 -6.15
C LYS A 266 10.48 20.69 -7.21
N ALA A 267 10.34 20.22 -8.45
CA ALA A 267 9.80 21.01 -9.56
C ALA A 267 8.32 21.38 -9.40
N THR A 268 7.62 20.70 -8.49
CA THR A 268 6.20 20.93 -8.20
C THR A 268 5.96 21.54 -6.82
N GLY A 269 7.01 21.70 -5.98
CA GLY A 269 6.87 22.07 -4.58
C GLY A 269 6.15 21.02 -3.74
N ALA A 270 6.18 19.74 -4.14
CA ALA A 270 5.85 18.61 -3.28
C ALA A 270 7.06 18.28 -2.38
N ALA A 271 6.79 17.71 -1.21
CA ALA A 271 7.84 17.18 -0.36
C ALA A 271 8.40 15.86 -0.92
N TYR A 272 9.64 15.55 -0.57
CA TYR A 272 10.26 14.27 -0.89
C TYR A 272 10.86 13.65 0.36
N VAL A 273 10.47 12.43 0.68
CA VAL A 273 11.00 11.65 1.81
C VAL A 273 11.80 10.49 1.26
N SER A 274 13.11 10.45 1.57
CA SER A 274 13.97 9.33 1.22
C SER A 274 13.88 8.23 2.28
N VAL A 275 13.53 7.03 1.87
CA VAL A 275 13.48 5.84 2.74
C VAL A 275 14.82 5.10 2.81
N LEU A 276 15.79 5.47 1.99
CA LEU A 276 17.08 4.77 1.88
C LEU A 276 17.88 4.70 3.19
N PRO A 277 17.89 5.74 4.06
CA PRO A 277 18.59 5.65 5.35
C PRO A 277 18.03 4.57 6.28
N TRP A 278 16.77 4.21 6.13
CA TRP A 278 16.09 3.19 6.92
C TRP A 278 16.36 1.76 6.44
N LEU A 279 17.07 1.61 5.32
CA LEU A 279 17.27 0.34 4.62
C LEU A 279 18.72 0.03 4.31
N CYS A 280 19.57 1.07 4.19
CA CYS A 280 20.94 0.94 3.69
C CYS A 280 21.91 1.87 4.41
N THR A 281 23.11 1.35 4.67
CA THR A 281 24.34 2.16 4.84
C THR A 281 25.08 2.22 3.48
N ALA A 282 26.33 1.74 3.41
CA ALA A 282 27.01 1.43 2.15
C ALA A 282 26.47 0.14 1.51
N LEU A 283 25.84 -0.72 2.30
CA LEU A 283 25.18 -1.95 1.88
C LEU A 283 23.68 -1.86 2.20
N CYS A 284 22.87 -2.41 1.31
CA CYS A 284 21.46 -2.72 1.53
C CYS A 284 21.38 -4.19 1.90
N THR A 285 21.03 -4.47 3.15
CA THR A 285 21.07 -5.81 3.72
C THR A 285 19.68 -6.43 3.77
N PRO A 286 19.52 -7.75 3.54
CA PRO A 286 18.22 -8.40 3.60
C PRO A 286 17.71 -8.66 5.02
N VAL A 287 18.54 -8.46 6.06
CA VAL A 287 18.20 -8.63 7.47
C VAL A 287 18.69 -7.41 8.26
N ILE A 288 17.82 -6.82 9.08
CA ILE A 288 18.14 -5.72 10.00
C ILE A 288 17.65 -6.14 11.39
N GLY A 289 18.57 -6.19 12.36
CA GLY A 289 18.31 -6.83 13.64
C GLY A 289 18.01 -8.32 13.45
N ASN A 290 16.82 -8.74 13.89
CA ASN A 290 16.30 -10.08 13.64
C ASN A 290 15.10 -10.08 12.67
N VAL A 291 14.97 -9.03 11.84
CA VAL A 291 13.83 -8.87 10.91
C VAL A 291 14.29 -9.05 9.47
N THR A 292 13.59 -9.91 8.72
CA THR A 292 13.76 -10.01 7.27
C THR A 292 13.15 -8.77 6.62
N VAL A 293 13.98 -7.99 5.91
CA VAL A 293 13.58 -6.70 5.34
C VAL A 293 12.73 -6.86 4.10
N TYR A 294 13.10 -7.78 3.20
CA TYR A 294 12.45 -7.92 1.89
C TYR A 294 11.82 -9.30 1.72
N ARG A 295 10.57 -9.32 1.21
CA ARG A 295 9.86 -10.57 0.87
C ARG A 295 10.25 -11.13 -0.51
N ASN A 296 10.97 -10.35 -1.31
CA ASN A 296 11.58 -10.74 -2.58
C ASN A 296 12.81 -9.84 -2.84
N ARG A 297 13.02 -9.35 -4.07
CA ARG A 297 14.16 -8.48 -4.40
C ARG A 297 13.96 -7.01 -4.04
N PHE A 298 12.73 -6.51 -3.91
CA PHE A 298 12.43 -5.07 -3.83
C PHE A 298 11.21 -4.71 -2.98
N HIS A 299 10.32 -5.67 -2.68
CA HIS A 299 9.20 -5.38 -1.76
C HIS A 299 9.60 -5.63 -0.31
N LEU A 300 9.28 -4.70 0.56
CA LEU A 300 9.43 -4.90 2.00
C LEU A 300 8.51 -6.02 2.51
N THR A 301 8.92 -6.66 3.59
CA THR A 301 8.00 -7.46 4.40
C THR A 301 7.03 -6.54 5.14
N GLY A 302 5.80 -7.01 5.36
CA GLY A 302 4.81 -6.29 6.16
C GLY A 302 5.31 -6.07 7.59
N THR A 303 6.05 -7.02 8.14
CA THR A 303 6.70 -6.92 9.46
C THR A 303 7.68 -5.75 9.50
N TYR A 304 8.62 -5.66 8.54
CA TYR A 304 9.58 -4.57 8.54
C TYR A 304 8.93 -3.22 8.26
N ALA A 305 8.02 -3.15 7.29
CA ALA A 305 7.28 -1.91 7.02
C ALA A 305 6.53 -1.42 8.27
N ARG A 306 5.84 -2.31 8.99
CA ARG A 306 5.16 -1.99 10.25
C ARG A 306 6.13 -1.47 11.31
N MET A 307 7.34 -2.04 11.41
CA MET A 307 8.38 -1.58 12.35
C MET A 307 8.79 -0.13 12.07
N LEU A 308 8.80 0.30 10.82
CA LEU A 308 9.16 1.66 10.40
C LEU A 308 8.07 2.70 10.65
N ASN A 309 6.93 2.34 11.28
CA ASN A 309 5.81 3.29 11.47
C ASN A 309 6.21 4.58 12.20
N GLY A 310 7.13 4.53 13.17
CA GLY A 310 7.58 5.70 13.92
C GLY A 310 8.36 6.69 13.05
N VAL A 311 9.38 6.20 12.35
CA VAL A 311 10.23 7.05 11.49
C VAL A 311 9.48 7.57 10.26
N LEU A 312 8.56 6.77 9.71
CA LEU A 312 7.70 7.24 8.62
C LEU A 312 6.76 8.35 9.10
N GLU A 313 6.14 8.18 10.27
CA GLU A 313 5.30 9.21 10.87
C GLU A 313 6.06 10.51 11.09
N GLU A 314 7.25 10.47 11.69
CA GLU A 314 8.08 11.65 11.92
C GLU A 314 8.41 12.37 10.60
N ALA A 315 8.85 11.62 9.59
CA ALA A 315 9.17 12.17 8.28
C ALA A 315 7.94 12.79 7.57
N LEU A 316 6.75 12.21 7.73
CA LEU A 316 5.52 12.79 7.18
C LEU A 316 5.13 14.08 7.91
N LEU A 317 5.26 14.10 9.24
CA LEU A 317 4.89 15.25 10.07
C LEU A 317 5.82 16.46 9.91
N GLU A 318 7.05 16.29 9.44
CA GLU A 318 7.92 17.40 9.02
C GLU A 318 7.27 18.22 7.89
N HIS A 319 6.42 17.60 7.08
CA HIS A 319 5.76 18.22 5.93
C HIS A 319 4.26 18.41 6.12
N PHE A 320 3.70 17.79 7.15
CA PHE A 320 2.29 17.87 7.52
C PHE A 320 2.17 17.98 9.05
N PRO A 321 2.49 19.15 9.62
CA PRO A 321 2.45 19.36 11.07
C PRO A 321 1.01 19.26 11.60
N PRO A 322 0.82 18.79 12.86
CA PRO A 322 -0.51 18.59 13.47
C PRO A 322 -1.40 19.85 13.47
N ASP A 323 -0.79 21.02 13.51
CA ASP A 323 -1.49 22.32 13.54
C ASP A 323 -1.94 22.79 12.13
N ALA A 324 -1.65 22.01 11.08
CA ALA A 324 -2.10 22.31 9.71
C ALA A 324 -3.54 21.81 9.43
N VAL A 325 -4.15 21.10 10.39
CA VAL A 325 -5.55 20.67 10.31
C VAL A 325 -6.43 21.79 10.87
N PRO A 326 -7.36 22.35 10.09
CA PRO A 326 -8.23 23.44 10.52
C PRO A 326 -9.19 23.05 11.63
#